data_6f6e713d01b9c28d8ef29a3f6d892639
#
_entry.id   6f6e713d01b9c28d8ef29a3f6d892639
#
_cell.length_a   1.000
_cell.length_b   1.000
_cell.length_c   1.000
_cell.angle_alpha   90.00
_cell.angle_beta   90.00
_cell.angle_gamma   90.00
#
_symmetry.space_group_name_H-M   'P 1'
#
loop_
_entity.id
_entity.type
_entity.pdbx_description
1 polymer ?
#
loop_
_entity_poly.entity_id
_entity_poly.type
_entity_poly.pdbx_seq_one_letter_code
_entity_poly.pdbx_strand_id
1 'polypeptide(L)'
;MARVQPVPPPPNDLPERLHTPPTVRQLTSHFEHHPSLEPPLPPKRASRARVPGALAEANSADLTDGFAVLLVNAVECAMATSADIEPKTLTDALKRPDADKWVAAALAEIEAHLQNGTWELAQLPPGRHAIGSCWVFKIKRLPDGSIDKYKGRIVAQGFSQVQGVHYHEIFASMARMAAMRAVLAVAATEDLELESVDISTAFLNGDIDAEVYMKVPEGLEVEGDSRPGEDPKQWVVRLLKGLYGIKQGPRIWALKLHSVLTSIGFERIDCDYLVYVYRRDGVRIMMPIHVDDLLIALNSKAAIQHVKSDLAGHFKLHEQGPTTSILGIKIECDHATCTISLSQPGYVQSILEQFGMSDCNPSLTPMDENQKLSARMSPDTPEAQSEMKAYPYRELIGKLLYLAIATRPDIAYVVGVLCRFVENPGLAHWYAAKRVLWYLRGTTGMKLVYSRSSTPDLFTTYLDADLSGNPDNSRLTGSFAVCIGNGAVQWGSQLQPHVSLSSTESEYTIASKVSCKVIWMRYLFEELGYEVSRPSPLFVDNKSTIQVTKHPEHQSMMKHVHRAYHWIHDLVEQRQIVVSHVPGNENPADIFMKPLGSLKFTKFRAMLGLSL
;
A
#
# COMPACT_ATOMS: atom_id res chain seq x y z
N MET A 1 -64.41 -18.08 -11.70
CA MET A 1 -64.20 -19.17 -10.74
C MET A 1 -63.71 -20.38 -11.51
N ALA A 2 -62.43 -20.67 -11.47
CA ALA A 2 -61.88 -21.95 -11.91
C ALA A 2 -60.77 -22.28 -10.93
N ARG A 3 -60.95 -23.34 -10.14
CA ARG A 3 -59.97 -23.87 -9.17
C ARG A 3 -58.87 -24.57 -9.94
N VAL A 4 -57.61 -24.16 -9.70
CA VAL A 4 -56.43 -24.89 -10.10
C VAL A 4 -56.15 -25.91 -8.99
N GLN A 5 -56.06 -27.18 -9.35
CA GLN A 5 -55.67 -28.28 -8.47
C GLN A 5 -54.13 -28.31 -8.33
N PRO A 6 -53.56 -28.68 -7.17
CA PRO A 6 -52.12 -28.80 -6.98
C PRO A 6 -51.58 -30.07 -7.65
N VAL A 7 -50.42 -29.92 -8.28
CA VAL A 7 -49.63 -30.99 -8.89
C VAL A 7 -49.01 -31.84 -7.76
N PRO A 8 -49.04 -33.19 -7.85
CA PRO A 8 -48.42 -34.06 -6.87
C PRO A 8 -46.88 -34.01 -6.96
N PRO A 9 -46.16 -34.24 -5.85
CA PRO A 9 -44.71 -34.27 -5.84
C PRO A 9 -44.16 -35.51 -6.58
N PRO A 10 -42.94 -35.40 -7.17
CA PRO A 10 -42.33 -36.55 -7.83
C PRO A 10 -41.88 -37.60 -6.81
N PRO A 11 -41.76 -38.88 -7.23
CA PRO A 11 -41.45 -39.98 -6.35
C PRO A 11 -40.01 -39.92 -5.82
N ASN A 12 -39.86 -40.23 -4.54
CA ASN A 12 -38.58 -40.42 -3.86
C ASN A 12 -37.94 -41.74 -4.35
N ASP A 13 -37.03 -41.63 -5.31
CA ASP A 13 -36.00 -42.64 -5.56
C ASP A 13 -34.64 -41.98 -5.40
N LEU A 14 -34.15 -42.01 -4.17
CA LEU A 14 -32.73 -41.74 -3.86
C LEU A 14 -31.98 -43.05 -4.11
N PRO A 15 -30.96 -43.03 -5.02
CA PRO A 15 -30.05 -44.16 -5.08
C PRO A 15 -29.15 -44.14 -3.83
N GLU A 16 -29.04 -45.30 -3.23
CA GLU A 16 -28.19 -45.56 -2.07
C GLU A 16 -26.73 -45.19 -2.28
N ARG A 17 -26.19 -44.56 -1.21
CA ARG A 17 -24.74 -44.40 -0.89
C ARG A 17 -23.94 -43.60 -1.88
N LEU A 18 -23.89 -42.32 -1.64
CA LEU A 18 -22.77 -41.48 -1.97
C LEU A 18 -21.51 -42.03 -1.28
N HIS A 19 -20.60 -42.59 -2.08
CA HIS A 19 -19.28 -42.96 -1.65
C HIS A 19 -18.56 -41.71 -1.14
N THR A 20 -18.00 -41.78 0.06
CA THR A 20 -17.09 -40.79 0.61
C THR A 20 -15.96 -40.48 -0.38
N PRO A 21 -15.72 -39.20 -0.74
CA PRO A 21 -14.58 -38.87 -1.58
C PRO A 21 -13.27 -39.23 -0.87
N PRO A 22 -12.21 -39.57 -1.61
CA PRO A 22 -10.90 -39.84 -1.04
C PRO A 22 -10.42 -38.64 -0.24
N THR A 23 -9.85 -38.92 0.94
CA THR A 23 -9.39 -37.92 1.88
C THR A 23 -7.93 -37.58 1.63
N VAL A 24 -7.60 -36.31 1.79
CA VAL A 24 -6.20 -35.88 1.99
C VAL A 24 -5.80 -36.38 3.38
N ARG A 25 -4.62 -36.98 3.52
CA ARG A 25 -4.09 -37.48 4.77
C ARG A 25 -4.23 -36.41 5.87
N GLN A 26 -5.10 -36.68 6.89
CA GLN A 26 -5.48 -35.86 8.04
C GLN A 26 -6.81 -35.08 7.96
N LEU A 27 -7.76 -35.41 7.10
CA LEU A 27 -9.11 -34.87 7.21
C LEU A 27 -10.00 -35.79 8.08
N THR A 28 -10.29 -35.37 9.31
CA THR A 28 -11.40 -35.91 10.09
C THR A 28 -12.71 -35.22 9.69
N SER A 29 -13.69 -36.04 9.29
CA SER A 29 -15.02 -35.62 8.86
C SER A 29 -15.80 -34.93 9.97
N HIS A 30 -16.45 -33.82 9.68
CA HIS A 30 -17.83 -33.44 10.01
C HIS A 30 -18.03 -31.95 9.78
N PHE A 31 -18.76 -31.58 8.71
CA PHE A 31 -19.37 -30.24 8.65
C PHE A 31 -20.77 -30.37 8.04
N GLU A 32 -21.76 -29.87 8.78
CA GLU A 32 -23.13 -29.67 8.31
C GLU A 32 -23.20 -28.37 7.48
N HIS A 33 -23.93 -28.42 6.35
CA HIS A 33 -24.15 -27.29 5.47
C HIS A 33 -25.09 -26.26 6.10
N HIS A 34 -24.66 -24.98 6.15
CA HIS A 34 -25.54 -23.84 6.27
C HIS A 34 -25.70 -23.09 4.94
N PRO A 35 -26.93 -22.68 4.55
CA PRO A 35 -27.15 -21.98 3.28
C PRO A 35 -26.55 -20.56 3.30
N SER A 36 -25.89 -20.21 2.21
CA SER A 36 -25.29 -18.90 1.98
C SER A 36 -26.35 -17.82 1.83
N LEU A 37 -26.27 -16.78 2.65
CA LEU A 37 -26.96 -15.52 2.46
C LEU A 37 -26.03 -14.57 1.68
N GLU A 38 -26.39 -14.23 0.45
CA GLU A 38 -25.77 -13.13 -0.28
C GLU A 38 -26.03 -11.82 0.49
N PRO A 39 -25.01 -11.02 0.81
CA PRO A 39 -25.24 -9.68 1.35
C PRO A 39 -25.81 -8.78 0.25
N PRO A 40 -26.89 -8.01 0.53
CA PRO A 40 -27.44 -7.08 -0.42
C PRO A 40 -26.42 -5.98 -0.73
N LEU A 41 -26.32 -5.62 -2.01
CA LEU A 41 -25.59 -4.44 -2.46
C LEU A 41 -26.09 -3.22 -1.66
N PRO A 42 -25.18 -2.37 -1.15
CA PRO A 42 -25.57 -1.22 -0.34
C PRO A 42 -26.48 -0.30 -1.17
N PRO A 43 -27.55 0.26 -0.57
CA PRO A 43 -28.45 1.17 -1.28
C PRO A 43 -27.67 2.38 -1.79
N LYS A 44 -27.91 2.75 -3.05
CA LYS A 44 -27.42 4.00 -3.63
C LYS A 44 -27.90 5.16 -2.75
N ARG A 45 -27.02 5.72 -1.94
CA ARG A 45 -27.29 6.96 -1.19
C ARG A 45 -27.56 8.08 -2.18
N ALA A 46 -28.58 8.89 -1.85
CA ALA A 46 -28.94 10.07 -2.59
C ALA A 46 -27.74 10.99 -2.81
N SER A 47 -27.65 11.52 -4.02
CA SER A 47 -26.59 12.35 -4.56
C SER A 47 -26.12 13.45 -3.61
N ARG A 48 -25.01 13.26 -2.93
CA ARG A 48 -24.11 14.36 -2.59
C ARG A 48 -23.52 14.88 -3.92
N ALA A 49 -23.37 16.17 -4.03
CA ALA A 49 -22.91 16.84 -5.24
C ALA A 49 -21.76 16.05 -5.90
N ARG A 50 -21.97 15.69 -7.17
CA ARG A 50 -20.96 14.99 -7.96
C ARG A 50 -19.68 15.82 -7.93
N VAL A 51 -18.61 15.24 -7.41
CA VAL A 51 -17.25 15.71 -7.65
C VAL A 51 -17.11 15.85 -9.17
N PRO A 52 -16.68 17.01 -9.70
CA PRO A 52 -16.52 17.22 -11.14
C PRO A 52 -15.66 16.11 -11.74
N GLY A 53 -15.96 15.66 -12.96
CA GLY A 53 -15.24 14.60 -13.66
C GLY A 53 -13.71 14.78 -13.74
N ALA A 54 -13.22 16.02 -13.64
CA ALA A 54 -11.81 16.37 -13.50
C ALA A 54 -11.12 15.71 -12.27
N LEU A 55 -11.86 15.42 -11.18
CA LEU A 55 -11.34 14.70 -10.01
C LEU A 55 -11.15 13.22 -10.29
N ALA A 56 -12.06 12.63 -11.07
CA ALA A 56 -11.96 11.22 -11.47
C ALA A 56 -10.80 11.01 -12.46
N GLU A 57 -10.61 11.93 -13.42
CA GLU A 57 -9.49 11.87 -14.36
C GLU A 57 -8.15 12.22 -13.70
N ALA A 58 -8.13 13.18 -12.77
CA ALA A 58 -6.92 13.52 -12.01
C ALA A 58 -6.50 12.38 -11.07
N ASN A 59 -7.46 11.61 -10.51
CA ASN A 59 -7.18 10.43 -9.70
C ASN A 59 -6.71 9.23 -10.54
N SER A 60 -7.16 9.09 -11.78
CA SER A 60 -6.74 8.01 -12.68
C SER A 60 -5.36 8.24 -13.31
N ALA A 61 -4.90 9.50 -13.37
CA ALA A 61 -3.58 9.87 -13.88
C ALA A 61 -2.50 9.96 -12.79
N ASP A 62 -2.84 9.70 -11.54
CA ASP A 62 -1.94 9.85 -10.41
C ASP A 62 -1.07 8.60 -10.26
N LEU A 63 0.21 8.76 -10.57
CA LEU A 63 1.26 7.74 -10.33
C LEU A 63 1.21 7.17 -8.90
N THR A 64 0.59 7.85 -7.93
CA THR A 64 0.39 7.34 -6.57
C THR A 64 -0.56 6.13 -6.51
N ASP A 65 -1.58 6.02 -7.36
CA ASP A 65 -2.45 4.84 -7.39
C ASP A 65 -1.81 3.68 -8.18
N GLY A 66 -1.07 3.97 -9.26
CA GLY A 66 -0.16 3.00 -9.89
C GLY A 66 1.00 2.60 -8.98
N PHE A 67 1.47 3.51 -8.13
CA PHE A 67 2.48 3.25 -7.11
C PHE A 67 1.95 2.43 -5.93
N ALA A 68 0.67 2.48 -5.59
CA ALA A 68 0.10 1.63 -4.53
C ALA A 68 0.16 0.14 -4.92
N VAL A 69 -0.14 -0.21 -6.17
CA VAL A 69 0.02 -1.57 -6.70
C VAL A 69 1.50 -1.96 -6.81
N LEU A 70 2.38 -1.02 -7.20
CA LEU A 70 3.84 -1.22 -7.20
C LEU A 70 4.38 -1.30 -5.76
N LEU A 71 3.77 -0.64 -4.78
CA LEU A 71 4.19 -0.67 -3.39
C LEU A 71 3.98 -2.05 -2.77
N VAL A 72 2.85 -2.72 -3.03
CA VAL A 72 2.63 -4.10 -2.56
C VAL A 72 3.63 -5.04 -3.20
N ASN A 73 3.82 -4.95 -4.50
CA ASN A 73 4.83 -5.74 -5.20
C ASN A 73 6.26 -5.35 -4.77
N ALA A 74 6.54 -4.08 -4.46
CA ALA A 74 7.85 -3.63 -3.97
C ALA A 74 8.08 -4.01 -2.50
N VAL A 75 7.06 -3.98 -1.64
CA VAL A 75 7.15 -4.49 -0.25
C VAL A 75 7.33 -6.00 -0.26
N GLU A 76 6.56 -6.74 -1.07
CA GLU A 76 6.74 -8.18 -1.22
C GLU A 76 8.09 -8.52 -1.87
N CYS A 77 8.54 -7.78 -2.89
CA CYS A 77 9.87 -7.94 -3.48
C CYS A 77 10.99 -7.46 -2.55
N ALA A 78 10.81 -6.37 -1.82
CA ALA A 78 11.81 -5.88 -0.86
C ALA A 78 11.97 -6.82 0.34
N MET A 79 10.89 -7.49 0.75
CA MET A 79 10.95 -8.55 1.75
C MET A 79 11.48 -9.89 1.17
N ALA A 80 11.56 -10.04 -0.16
CA ALA A 80 12.00 -11.26 -0.83
C ALA A 80 13.51 -11.36 -1.05
N THR A 81 14.30 -10.37 -0.70
CA THR A 81 15.71 -10.31 -1.06
C THR A 81 16.69 -10.67 0.06
N SER A 82 16.59 -11.90 0.56
CA SER A 82 17.75 -12.64 1.06
C SER A 82 17.90 -13.91 0.19
N ALA A 83 18.25 -13.71 -1.07
CA ALA A 83 18.05 -14.70 -2.14
C ALA A 83 18.81 -16.04 -1.98
N ASP A 84 19.82 -16.13 -1.11
CA ASP A 84 20.63 -17.33 -0.98
C ASP A 84 20.30 -18.20 0.27
N ILE A 85 19.39 -17.75 1.12
CA ILE A 85 19.12 -18.41 2.40
C ILE A 85 17.77 -19.15 2.41
N GLU A 86 16.80 -18.73 1.59
CA GLU A 86 15.46 -19.31 1.59
C GLU A 86 15.28 -20.36 0.49
N PRO A 87 14.70 -21.55 0.80
CA PRO A 87 14.46 -22.57 -0.21
C PRO A 87 13.37 -22.13 -1.19
N LYS A 88 13.50 -22.52 -2.46
CA LYS A 88 12.55 -22.16 -3.52
C LYS A 88 11.40 -23.16 -3.67
N THR A 89 11.62 -24.41 -3.26
CA THR A 89 10.66 -25.51 -3.33
C THR A 89 10.65 -26.27 -2.02
N LEU A 90 9.61 -27.07 -1.78
CA LEU A 90 9.58 -27.97 -0.63
C LEU A 90 10.72 -29.00 -0.73
N THR A 91 10.98 -29.53 -1.92
CA THR A 91 12.10 -30.43 -2.18
C THR A 91 13.45 -29.81 -1.83
N ASP A 92 13.65 -28.51 -2.12
CA ASP A 92 14.88 -27.80 -1.73
C ASP A 92 14.97 -27.63 -0.20
N ALA A 93 13.83 -27.31 0.44
CA ALA A 93 13.76 -27.16 1.90
C ALA A 93 14.16 -28.44 2.63
N LEU A 94 13.72 -29.59 2.13
CA LEU A 94 14.02 -30.91 2.71
C LEU A 94 15.51 -31.32 2.61
N LYS A 95 16.27 -30.75 1.69
CA LYS A 95 17.71 -31.04 1.50
C LYS A 95 18.63 -30.19 2.36
N ARG A 96 18.09 -29.23 3.10
CA ARG A 96 18.88 -28.27 3.89
C ARG A 96 19.23 -28.77 5.28
N PRO A 97 20.29 -28.26 5.90
CA PRO A 97 20.63 -28.58 7.31
C PRO A 97 19.55 -28.16 8.31
N ASP A 98 18.72 -27.15 7.97
CA ASP A 98 17.61 -26.62 8.75
C ASP A 98 16.24 -27.15 8.28
N ALA A 99 16.21 -28.33 7.64
CA ALA A 99 15.02 -28.93 7.06
C ALA A 99 13.89 -29.13 8.07
N ASP A 100 14.21 -29.48 9.32
CA ASP A 100 13.25 -29.68 10.41
C ASP A 100 12.39 -28.43 10.65
N LYS A 101 12.98 -27.24 10.58
CA LYS A 101 12.28 -25.95 10.76
C LYS A 101 11.37 -25.61 9.58
N TRP A 102 11.82 -25.94 8.36
CA TRP A 102 11.01 -25.74 7.16
C TRP A 102 9.84 -26.72 7.08
N VAL A 103 10.05 -27.97 7.50
CA VAL A 103 8.98 -28.97 7.62
C VAL A 103 7.94 -28.52 8.64
N ALA A 104 8.37 -28.05 9.81
CA ALA A 104 7.44 -27.54 10.82
C ALA A 104 6.63 -26.34 10.29
N ALA A 105 7.26 -25.43 9.54
CA ALA A 105 6.57 -24.30 8.92
C ALA A 105 5.58 -24.74 7.82
N ALA A 106 5.91 -25.75 7.02
CA ALA A 106 5.03 -26.31 6.00
C ALA A 106 3.83 -27.04 6.63
N LEU A 107 4.05 -27.84 7.67
CA LEU A 107 2.98 -28.52 8.40
C LEU A 107 1.99 -27.52 9.03
N ALA A 108 2.50 -26.45 9.65
CA ALA A 108 1.66 -25.39 10.23
C ALA A 108 0.79 -24.69 9.18
N GLU A 109 1.30 -24.48 7.96
CA GLU A 109 0.52 -23.90 6.85
C GLU A 109 -0.56 -24.87 6.38
N ILE A 110 -0.23 -26.15 6.19
CA ILE A 110 -1.21 -27.19 5.81
C ILE A 110 -2.31 -27.30 6.86
N GLU A 111 -1.94 -27.34 8.14
CA GLU A 111 -2.90 -27.39 9.24
C GLU A 111 -3.84 -26.16 9.23
N ALA A 112 -3.30 -24.96 8.99
CA ALA A 112 -4.10 -23.76 8.86
C ALA A 112 -5.13 -23.85 7.70
N HIS A 113 -4.76 -24.43 6.57
CA HIS A 113 -5.69 -24.66 5.45
C HIS A 113 -6.79 -25.66 5.80
N LEU A 114 -6.44 -26.73 6.51
CA LEU A 114 -7.41 -27.74 6.95
C LEU A 114 -8.39 -27.17 7.98
N GLN A 115 -7.88 -26.44 8.99
CA GLN A 115 -8.72 -25.80 10.02
C GLN A 115 -9.69 -24.77 9.42
N ASN A 116 -9.27 -24.03 8.38
CA ASN A 116 -10.12 -23.06 7.71
C ASN A 116 -11.05 -23.68 6.64
N GLY A 117 -10.93 -24.97 6.33
CA GLY A 117 -11.70 -25.59 5.24
C GLY A 117 -11.43 -24.92 3.89
N THR A 118 -10.16 -24.61 3.59
CA THR A 118 -9.76 -23.80 2.43
C THR A 118 -10.13 -24.44 1.10
N TRP A 119 -10.13 -25.78 1.05
CA TRP A 119 -10.42 -26.56 -0.15
C TRP A 119 -11.02 -27.93 0.18
N GLU A 120 -11.57 -28.55 -0.82
CA GLU A 120 -12.00 -29.95 -0.83
C GLU A 120 -11.31 -30.71 -1.98
N LEU A 121 -11.10 -32.00 -1.81
CA LEU A 121 -10.58 -32.85 -2.86
C LEU A 121 -11.70 -33.13 -3.89
N ALA A 122 -11.41 -32.95 -5.17
CA ALA A 122 -12.37 -33.12 -6.26
C ALA A 122 -11.72 -33.73 -7.50
N GLN A 123 -12.51 -34.38 -8.34
CA GLN A 123 -12.09 -34.69 -9.71
C GLN A 123 -12.27 -33.46 -10.58
N LEU A 124 -11.30 -33.21 -11.48
CA LEU A 124 -11.38 -32.08 -12.39
C LEU A 124 -12.53 -32.27 -13.38
N PRO A 125 -13.55 -31.41 -13.40
CA PRO A 125 -14.66 -31.55 -14.35
C PRO A 125 -14.20 -31.39 -15.81
N PRO A 126 -14.84 -32.07 -16.77
CA PRO A 126 -14.53 -31.96 -18.18
C PRO A 126 -14.56 -30.49 -18.65
N GLY A 127 -13.52 -30.07 -19.40
CA GLY A 127 -13.39 -28.72 -19.93
C GLY A 127 -12.91 -27.66 -18.91
N ARG A 128 -12.67 -28.03 -17.64
CA ARG A 128 -12.05 -27.15 -16.64
C ARG A 128 -10.52 -27.32 -16.62
N HIS A 129 -9.85 -26.28 -16.20
CA HIS A 129 -8.38 -26.27 -16.02
C HIS A 129 -8.03 -25.97 -14.58
N ALA A 130 -7.13 -26.77 -14.00
CA ALA A 130 -6.61 -26.52 -12.67
C ALA A 130 -5.39 -25.57 -12.76
N ILE A 131 -5.42 -24.51 -11.94
CA ILE A 131 -4.26 -23.62 -11.76
C ILE A 131 -3.17 -24.33 -10.97
N GLY A 132 -1.91 -23.88 -11.11
CA GLY A 132 -0.80 -24.41 -10.32
C GLY A 132 -0.77 -23.84 -8.92
N SER A 133 0.08 -24.44 -8.09
CA SER A 133 0.48 -23.92 -6.77
C SER A 133 2.01 -23.97 -6.62
N CYS A 134 2.54 -23.21 -5.70
CA CYS A 134 3.95 -23.28 -5.30
C CYS A 134 4.09 -22.96 -3.81
N TRP A 135 5.18 -23.45 -3.22
CA TRP A 135 5.59 -23.07 -1.89
C TRP A 135 6.38 -21.75 -1.94
N VAL A 136 6.14 -20.89 -0.97
CA VAL A 136 6.95 -19.69 -0.69
C VAL A 136 7.41 -19.78 0.75
N PHE A 137 8.72 -19.92 0.92
CA PHE A 137 9.37 -20.01 2.23
C PHE A 137 10.03 -18.69 2.59
N LYS A 138 9.93 -18.28 3.85
CA LYS A 138 10.54 -17.05 4.36
C LYS A 138 11.03 -17.20 5.79
N ILE A 139 12.19 -16.59 6.08
CA ILE A 139 12.69 -16.38 7.43
C ILE A 139 12.21 -15.00 7.89
N LYS A 140 11.33 -14.95 8.91
CA LYS A 140 11.02 -13.71 9.59
C LYS A 140 12.11 -13.39 10.60
N ARG A 141 12.51 -12.11 10.63
CA ARG A 141 13.55 -11.62 11.55
C ARG A 141 12.98 -10.54 12.46
N LEU A 142 13.45 -10.50 13.68
CA LEU A 142 13.21 -9.41 14.63
C LEU A 142 13.95 -8.13 14.18
N PRO A 143 13.60 -6.95 14.72
CA PRO A 143 14.28 -5.69 14.42
C PRO A 143 15.79 -5.68 14.69
N ASP A 144 16.27 -6.55 15.58
CA ASP A 144 17.68 -6.74 15.89
C ASP A 144 18.43 -7.63 14.89
N GLY A 145 17.72 -8.19 13.88
CA GLY A 145 18.27 -9.08 12.85
C GLY A 145 18.24 -10.56 13.22
N SER A 146 17.94 -10.94 14.45
CA SER A 146 17.79 -12.34 14.87
C SER A 146 16.60 -13.02 14.19
N ILE A 147 16.65 -14.35 14.04
CA ILE A 147 15.57 -15.12 13.44
C ILE A 147 14.41 -15.22 14.43
N ASP A 148 13.24 -14.66 14.05
CA ASP A 148 11.98 -14.82 14.77
C ASP A 148 11.38 -16.20 14.47
N LYS A 149 11.05 -16.47 13.20
CA LYS A 149 10.44 -17.74 12.78
C LYS A 149 10.64 -18.06 11.31
N TYR A 150 10.55 -19.35 11.01
CA TYR A 150 10.44 -19.88 9.66
C TYR A 150 8.96 -19.88 9.25
N LYS A 151 8.65 -19.45 8.03
CA LYS A 151 7.28 -19.40 7.51
C LYS A 151 7.22 -20.04 6.13
N GLY A 152 6.29 -21.00 5.96
CA GLY A 152 5.88 -21.54 4.67
C GLY A 152 4.52 -20.97 4.27
N ARG A 153 4.26 -20.77 2.98
CA ARG A 153 2.96 -20.43 2.42
C ARG A 153 2.71 -21.21 1.15
N ILE A 154 1.52 -21.76 1.02
CA ILE A 154 1.02 -22.30 -0.25
C ILE A 154 0.40 -21.14 -1.03
N VAL A 155 0.94 -20.89 -2.23
CA VAL A 155 0.54 -19.78 -3.09
C VAL A 155 0.00 -20.32 -4.41
N ALA A 156 -1.22 -19.96 -4.76
CA ALA A 156 -1.81 -20.31 -6.05
C ALA A 156 -1.17 -19.51 -7.19
N GLN A 157 -0.99 -20.13 -8.34
CA GLN A 157 -0.47 -19.48 -9.54
C GLN A 157 -1.59 -18.74 -10.28
N GLY A 158 -2.12 -17.68 -9.69
CA GLY A 158 -3.25 -16.91 -10.20
C GLY A 158 -3.02 -16.23 -11.54
N PHE A 159 -1.75 -16.11 -12.00
CA PHE A 159 -1.46 -15.61 -13.34
C PHE A 159 -2.11 -16.47 -14.45
N SER A 160 -2.38 -17.75 -14.17
CA SER A 160 -3.07 -18.67 -15.08
C SER A 160 -4.60 -18.57 -15.03
N GLN A 161 -5.17 -17.77 -14.13
CA GLN A 161 -6.61 -17.56 -14.05
C GLN A 161 -7.13 -16.73 -15.24
N VAL A 162 -8.29 -17.14 -15.77
CA VAL A 162 -8.99 -16.49 -16.88
C VAL A 162 -10.20 -15.73 -16.37
N GLN A 163 -10.35 -14.46 -16.76
CA GLN A 163 -11.50 -13.63 -16.41
C GLN A 163 -12.79 -14.20 -17.03
N GLY A 164 -13.88 -14.13 -16.31
CA GLY A 164 -15.19 -14.70 -16.70
C GLY A 164 -15.31 -16.20 -16.47
N VAL A 165 -14.20 -16.90 -16.10
CA VAL A 165 -14.19 -18.33 -15.78
C VAL A 165 -13.80 -18.57 -14.34
N HIS A 166 -12.67 -18.00 -13.91
CA HIS A 166 -12.08 -18.20 -12.58
C HIS A 166 -12.29 -17.00 -11.64
N TYR A 167 -12.65 -15.85 -12.19
CA TYR A 167 -13.00 -14.63 -11.45
C TYR A 167 -13.76 -13.67 -12.35
N HIS A 168 -14.55 -12.78 -11.75
CA HIS A 168 -15.28 -11.72 -12.44
C HIS A 168 -14.69 -10.35 -12.14
N GLU A 169 -14.39 -10.08 -10.88
CA GLU A 169 -13.86 -8.83 -10.38
C GLU A 169 -12.68 -9.09 -9.42
N ILE A 170 -11.66 -8.22 -9.49
CA ILE A 170 -10.44 -8.37 -8.69
C ILE A 170 -10.12 -7.12 -7.87
N PHE A 171 -10.84 -6.01 -8.09
CA PHE A 171 -10.52 -4.76 -7.45
C PHE A 171 -10.65 -4.86 -5.92
N ALA A 172 -9.55 -4.60 -5.23
CA ALA A 172 -9.48 -4.42 -3.80
C ALA A 172 -8.79 -3.09 -3.53
N SER A 173 -9.42 -2.25 -2.71
CA SER A 173 -8.77 -1.04 -2.20
C SER A 173 -7.66 -1.41 -1.23
N MET A 174 -6.65 -0.53 -1.13
CA MET A 174 -5.67 -0.55 -0.05
C MET A 174 -5.63 0.83 0.59
N ALA A 175 -5.48 0.89 1.92
CA ALA A 175 -5.33 2.15 2.60
C ALA A 175 -4.12 2.91 2.06
N ARG A 176 -4.31 4.17 1.72
CA ARG A 176 -3.22 5.02 1.25
C ARG A 176 -2.24 5.26 2.39
N MET A 177 -0.94 5.21 2.10
CA MET A 177 0.09 5.54 3.10
C MET A 177 -0.12 6.95 3.69
N ALA A 178 -0.68 7.88 2.91
CA ALA A 178 -1.05 9.22 3.39
C ALA A 178 -2.15 9.18 4.46
N ALA A 179 -3.18 8.32 4.32
CA ALA A 179 -4.23 8.14 5.33
C ALA A 179 -3.66 7.55 6.62
N MET A 180 -2.80 6.52 6.50
CA MET A 180 -2.12 5.92 7.66
C MET A 180 -1.26 6.95 8.40
N ARG A 181 -0.43 7.71 7.68
CA ARG A 181 0.40 8.77 8.29
C ARG A 181 -0.46 9.90 8.88
N ALA A 182 -1.58 10.25 8.24
CA ALA A 182 -2.50 11.24 8.79
C ALA A 182 -3.08 10.78 10.12
N VAL A 183 -3.53 9.52 10.23
CA VAL A 183 -4.02 8.97 11.50
C VAL A 183 -2.92 8.94 12.56
N LEU A 184 -1.67 8.58 12.22
CA LEU A 184 -0.54 8.62 13.15
C LEU A 184 -0.20 10.05 13.60
N ALA A 185 -0.24 11.03 12.68
CA ALA A 185 0.00 12.43 13.00
C ALA A 185 -1.09 13.00 13.91
N VAL A 186 -2.35 12.64 13.65
CA VAL A 186 -3.49 12.97 14.53
C VAL A 186 -3.31 12.32 15.90
N ALA A 187 -2.90 11.05 15.94
CA ALA A 187 -2.65 10.35 17.20
C ALA A 187 -1.58 11.04 18.04
N ALA A 188 -0.50 11.53 17.40
CA ALA A 188 0.51 12.34 18.10
C ALA A 188 -0.06 13.69 18.61
N THR A 189 -0.87 14.37 17.79
CA THR A 189 -1.44 15.67 18.15
C THR A 189 -2.41 15.59 19.33
N GLU A 190 -3.18 14.51 19.42
CA GLU A 190 -4.22 14.30 20.43
C GLU A 190 -3.78 13.35 21.55
N ASP A 191 -2.56 12.84 21.51
CA ASP A 191 -2.02 11.86 22.45
C ASP A 191 -2.89 10.61 22.56
N LEU A 192 -3.23 10.04 21.40
CA LEU A 192 -4.02 8.81 21.33
C LEU A 192 -3.17 7.57 21.57
N GLU A 193 -3.81 6.55 22.13
CA GLU A 193 -3.22 5.21 22.22
C GLU A 193 -3.15 4.56 20.84
N LEU A 194 -2.06 3.85 20.58
CA LEU A 194 -1.85 3.09 19.35
C LEU A 194 -1.69 1.61 19.66
N GLU A 195 -2.53 0.80 19.03
CA GLU A 195 -2.41 -0.65 19.08
C GLU A 195 -2.41 -1.24 17.67
N SER A 196 -1.75 -2.38 17.51
CA SER A 196 -1.80 -3.14 16.26
C SER A 196 -2.29 -4.56 16.49
N VAL A 197 -3.06 -5.02 15.50
CA VAL A 197 -3.61 -6.36 15.47
C VAL A 197 -3.33 -6.94 14.09
N ASP A 198 -2.74 -8.14 14.05
CA ASP A 198 -2.53 -8.93 12.83
C ASP A 198 -3.59 -10.03 12.76
N ILE A 199 -4.31 -10.12 11.65
CA ILE A 199 -5.29 -11.18 11.42
C ILE A 199 -4.61 -12.38 10.77
N SER A 200 -4.54 -13.47 11.52
CA SER A 200 -3.91 -14.69 11.03
C SER A 200 -4.65 -15.25 9.82
N THR A 201 -3.89 -15.61 8.77
CA THR A 201 -4.42 -16.25 7.55
C THR A 201 -5.58 -15.46 6.90
N ALA A 202 -5.45 -14.14 6.81
CA ALA A 202 -6.49 -13.21 6.37
C ALA A 202 -7.28 -13.69 5.14
N PHE A 203 -6.60 -14.06 4.05
CA PHE A 203 -7.29 -14.52 2.82
C PHE A 203 -8.11 -15.79 3.00
N LEU A 204 -7.74 -16.67 3.95
CA LEU A 204 -8.46 -17.93 4.20
C LEU A 204 -9.80 -17.72 4.93
N ASN A 205 -10.11 -16.50 5.40
CA ASN A 205 -11.35 -16.19 6.09
C ASN A 205 -12.51 -15.85 5.15
N GLY A 206 -12.25 -15.56 3.88
CA GLY A 206 -13.26 -15.18 2.90
C GLY A 206 -13.64 -16.32 1.98
N ASP A 207 -14.95 -16.46 1.70
CA ASP A 207 -15.47 -17.50 0.80
C ASP A 207 -15.21 -17.10 -0.67
N ILE A 208 -14.79 -18.07 -1.50
CA ILE A 208 -14.52 -17.81 -2.91
C ILE A 208 -15.84 -17.66 -3.70
N ASP A 209 -15.90 -16.71 -4.62
CA ASP A 209 -17.09 -16.36 -5.40
C ASP A 209 -17.14 -17.01 -6.79
N ALA A 210 -16.21 -17.91 -7.10
CA ALA A 210 -16.14 -18.61 -8.38
C ALA A 210 -15.58 -20.03 -8.22
N GLU A 211 -15.89 -20.91 -9.16
CA GLU A 211 -15.32 -22.25 -9.19
C GLU A 211 -13.86 -22.22 -9.64
N VAL A 212 -12.93 -22.44 -8.71
CA VAL A 212 -11.49 -22.51 -8.99
C VAL A 212 -10.95 -23.86 -8.54
N TYR A 213 -10.31 -24.54 -9.49
CA TYR A 213 -9.61 -25.80 -9.25
C TYR A 213 -8.12 -25.55 -9.26
N MET A 214 -7.41 -26.13 -8.30
CA MET A 214 -5.95 -26.00 -8.16
C MET A 214 -5.32 -27.40 -8.11
N LYS A 215 -4.17 -27.57 -8.72
CA LYS A 215 -3.40 -28.82 -8.58
C LYS A 215 -3.10 -29.07 -7.11
N VAL A 216 -3.13 -30.32 -6.69
CA VAL A 216 -2.76 -30.70 -5.32
C VAL A 216 -1.36 -30.13 -5.02
N PRO A 217 -1.20 -29.35 -3.94
CA PRO A 217 0.10 -28.79 -3.56
C PRO A 217 1.17 -29.87 -3.31
N GLU A 218 2.43 -29.55 -3.63
CA GLU A 218 3.57 -30.43 -3.37
C GLU A 218 3.63 -30.80 -1.87
N GLY A 219 3.82 -32.10 -1.57
CA GLY A 219 3.87 -32.62 -0.19
C GLY A 219 2.52 -33.03 0.39
N LEU A 220 1.41 -32.84 -0.35
CA LEU A 220 0.12 -33.43 -0.01
C LEU A 220 -0.10 -34.70 -0.83
N GLU A 221 -0.30 -35.82 -0.16
CA GLU A 221 -0.65 -37.08 -0.80
C GLU A 221 -2.16 -37.28 -0.76
N VAL A 222 -2.71 -37.77 -1.86
CA VAL A 222 -4.12 -38.13 -1.93
C VAL A 222 -4.24 -39.62 -1.56
N GLU A 223 -4.79 -39.87 -0.36
CA GLU A 223 -5.16 -41.22 0.02
C GLU A 223 -6.58 -41.53 -0.51
N GLY A 224 -6.66 -42.51 -1.33
CA GLY A 224 -7.95 -43.03 -1.80
C GLY A 224 -7.74 -44.26 -2.64
N ASP A 225 -8.67 -45.21 -2.51
CA ASP A 225 -8.77 -46.35 -3.41
C ASP A 225 -8.86 -45.81 -4.85
N SER A 226 -7.72 -45.74 -5.53
CA SER A 226 -7.72 -45.59 -6.98
C SER A 226 -8.47 -46.80 -7.51
N ARG A 227 -9.74 -46.62 -7.91
CA ARG A 227 -10.41 -47.69 -8.62
C ARG A 227 -9.50 -48.10 -9.77
N PRO A 228 -9.36 -49.40 -10.05
CA PRO A 228 -8.60 -49.86 -11.20
C PRO A 228 -9.12 -49.15 -12.45
N GLY A 229 -8.33 -48.19 -12.98
CA GLY A 229 -8.68 -47.40 -14.16
C GLY A 229 -8.81 -45.89 -13.93
N GLU A 230 -8.78 -45.37 -12.71
CA GLU A 230 -8.72 -43.91 -12.46
C GLU A 230 -7.28 -43.42 -12.47
N ASP A 231 -6.99 -42.39 -13.29
CA ASP A 231 -5.67 -41.74 -13.33
C ASP A 231 -5.50 -40.86 -12.08
N PRO A 232 -4.52 -41.15 -11.20
CA PRO A 232 -4.25 -40.31 -10.03
C PRO A 232 -3.98 -38.84 -10.35
N LYS A 233 -3.64 -38.52 -11.60
CA LYS A 233 -3.42 -37.14 -12.10
C LYS A 233 -4.70 -36.32 -12.28
N GLN A 234 -5.89 -36.92 -12.15
CA GLN A 234 -7.18 -36.21 -12.29
C GLN A 234 -7.66 -35.60 -10.99
N TRP A 235 -7.03 -35.91 -9.86
CA TRP A 235 -7.37 -35.31 -8.57
C TRP A 235 -6.81 -33.91 -8.46
N VAL A 236 -7.68 -32.99 -8.04
CA VAL A 236 -7.39 -31.56 -7.80
C VAL A 236 -8.02 -31.13 -6.48
N VAL A 237 -7.64 -29.99 -5.99
CA VAL A 237 -8.38 -29.34 -4.90
C VAL A 237 -9.29 -28.25 -5.48
N ARG A 238 -10.56 -28.28 -5.10
CA ARG A 238 -11.53 -27.22 -5.36
C ARG A 238 -11.40 -26.20 -4.24
N LEU A 239 -11.08 -24.95 -4.56
CA LEU A 239 -10.97 -23.89 -3.55
C LEU A 239 -12.35 -23.48 -3.06
N LEU A 240 -12.53 -23.43 -1.74
CA LEU A 240 -13.74 -22.97 -1.05
C LEU A 240 -13.53 -21.58 -0.45
N LYS A 241 -12.29 -21.25 -0.11
CA LYS A 241 -11.87 -19.99 0.49
C LYS A 241 -10.86 -19.26 -0.39
N GLY A 242 -10.70 -17.97 -0.13
CA GLY A 242 -9.60 -17.20 -0.69
C GLY A 242 -8.24 -17.82 -0.35
N LEU A 243 -7.29 -17.67 -1.25
CA LEU A 243 -5.92 -18.20 -1.09
C LEU A 243 -4.91 -17.16 -1.56
N TYR A 244 -3.73 -17.15 -0.97
CA TYR A 244 -2.62 -16.35 -1.48
C TYR A 244 -2.36 -16.66 -2.95
N GLY A 245 -2.17 -15.61 -3.76
CA GLY A 245 -1.86 -15.73 -5.18
C GLY A 245 -3.07 -15.78 -6.14
N ILE A 246 -4.32 -16.03 -5.68
CA ILE A 246 -5.49 -15.87 -6.55
C ILE A 246 -5.81 -14.38 -6.76
N LYS A 247 -6.25 -14.03 -7.97
CA LYS A 247 -6.48 -12.62 -8.35
C LYS A 247 -7.57 -11.93 -7.52
N GLN A 248 -8.65 -12.63 -7.17
CA GLN A 248 -9.76 -12.11 -6.38
C GLN A 248 -9.55 -12.21 -4.86
N GLY A 249 -8.47 -12.84 -4.39
CA GLY A 249 -8.20 -13.05 -2.96
C GLY A 249 -8.27 -11.76 -2.12
N PRO A 250 -7.59 -10.68 -2.51
CA PRO A 250 -7.66 -9.41 -1.79
C PRO A 250 -9.08 -8.82 -1.71
N ARG A 251 -9.86 -8.94 -2.79
CA ARG A 251 -11.25 -8.46 -2.83
C ARG A 251 -12.16 -9.25 -1.88
N ILE A 252 -12.07 -10.58 -1.93
CA ILE A 252 -12.84 -11.48 -1.06
C ILE A 252 -12.55 -11.19 0.40
N TRP A 253 -11.27 -11.04 0.76
CA TRP A 253 -10.86 -10.68 2.11
C TRP A 253 -11.41 -9.31 2.53
N ALA A 254 -11.27 -8.28 1.69
CA ALA A 254 -11.76 -6.93 1.98
C ALA A 254 -13.27 -6.91 2.22
N LEU A 255 -14.06 -7.68 1.46
CA LEU A 255 -15.51 -7.82 1.66
C LEU A 255 -15.84 -8.50 2.98
N LYS A 256 -15.15 -9.59 3.33
CA LYS A 256 -15.33 -10.30 4.60
C LYS A 256 -15.03 -9.40 5.79
N LEU A 257 -13.89 -8.72 5.75
CA LEU A 257 -13.47 -7.79 6.80
C LEU A 257 -14.46 -6.62 6.95
N HIS A 258 -14.92 -6.05 5.82
CA HIS A 258 -15.93 -4.99 5.82
C HIS A 258 -17.24 -5.45 6.49
N SER A 259 -17.72 -6.63 6.16
CA SER A 259 -18.93 -7.19 6.77
C SER A 259 -18.81 -7.33 8.29
N VAL A 260 -17.67 -7.85 8.77
CA VAL A 260 -17.41 -8.01 10.22
C VAL A 260 -17.29 -6.65 10.91
N LEU A 261 -16.46 -5.73 10.39
CA LEU A 261 -16.27 -4.41 10.99
C LEU A 261 -17.59 -3.63 11.08
N THR A 262 -18.40 -3.69 10.03
CA THR A 262 -19.72 -3.05 10.04
C THR A 262 -20.66 -3.68 11.10
N SER A 263 -20.63 -5.01 11.27
CA SER A 263 -21.46 -5.70 12.26
C SER A 263 -21.11 -5.33 13.70
N ILE A 264 -19.85 -5.02 14.00
CA ILE A 264 -19.39 -4.57 15.30
C ILE A 264 -19.44 -3.03 15.47
N GLY A 265 -20.00 -2.32 14.48
CA GLY A 265 -20.35 -0.90 14.61
C GLY A 265 -19.34 0.08 14.03
N PHE A 266 -18.34 -0.38 13.27
CA PHE A 266 -17.45 0.51 12.51
C PHE A 266 -18.13 1.02 11.25
N GLU A 267 -17.85 2.26 10.89
CA GLU A 267 -18.25 2.89 9.63
C GLU A 267 -17.02 3.01 8.71
N ARG A 268 -17.16 2.59 7.47
CA ARG A 268 -16.14 2.78 6.45
C ARG A 268 -16.20 4.20 5.90
N ILE A 269 -15.06 4.85 5.73
CA ILE A 269 -15.02 6.17 5.09
C ILE A 269 -15.04 6.04 3.56
N ASP A 270 -15.59 7.06 2.88
CA ASP A 270 -15.77 7.02 1.43
C ASP A 270 -14.50 7.48 0.68
N CYS A 271 -13.68 8.34 1.26
CA CYS A 271 -12.46 8.85 0.62
C CYS A 271 -11.30 7.84 0.65
N ASP A 272 -11.33 6.85 1.55
CA ASP A 272 -10.39 5.72 1.61
C ASP A 272 -11.08 4.47 2.17
N TYR A 273 -11.38 3.51 1.32
CA TYR A 273 -12.21 2.34 1.66
C TYR A 273 -11.61 1.39 2.70
N LEU A 274 -10.35 1.50 3.03
CA LEU A 274 -9.73 0.70 4.10
C LEU A 274 -9.36 1.53 5.34
N VAL A 275 -10.01 2.67 5.51
CA VAL A 275 -10.04 3.39 6.78
C VAL A 275 -11.45 3.26 7.36
N TYR A 276 -11.51 2.82 8.61
CA TYR A 276 -12.75 2.66 9.36
C TYR A 276 -12.74 3.55 10.59
N VAL A 277 -13.91 4.03 10.97
CA VAL A 277 -14.11 4.85 12.18
C VAL A 277 -15.19 4.25 13.04
N TYR A 278 -15.02 4.38 14.36
CA TYR A 278 -16.05 4.05 15.35
C TYR A 278 -16.24 5.25 16.25
N ARG A 279 -17.49 5.65 16.45
CA ARG A 279 -17.85 6.85 17.24
C ARG A 279 -19.13 6.57 18.03
N ARG A 280 -18.99 6.14 19.27
CA ARG A 280 -20.11 5.92 20.21
C ARG A 280 -19.66 6.19 21.64
N ASP A 281 -20.56 6.74 22.45
CA ASP A 281 -20.39 6.92 23.89
C ASP A 281 -19.08 7.64 24.28
N GLY A 282 -18.67 8.64 23.50
CA GLY A 282 -17.42 9.37 23.71
C GLY A 282 -16.15 8.62 23.29
N VAL A 283 -16.26 7.36 22.86
CA VAL A 283 -15.16 6.60 22.28
C VAL A 283 -15.03 6.93 20.80
N ARG A 284 -13.82 7.26 20.37
CA ARG A 284 -13.46 7.46 18.97
C ARG A 284 -12.28 6.58 18.61
N ILE A 285 -12.46 5.77 17.55
CA ILE A 285 -11.43 4.90 17.00
C ILE A 285 -11.26 5.22 15.53
N MET A 286 -10.02 5.34 15.09
CA MET A 286 -9.63 5.45 13.69
C MET A 286 -8.77 4.22 13.35
N MET A 287 -9.16 3.48 12.34
CA MET A 287 -8.54 2.20 11.99
C MET A 287 -8.21 2.16 10.50
N PRO A 288 -7.05 2.66 10.06
CA PRO A 288 -6.52 2.33 8.75
C PRO A 288 -6.02 0.89 8.71
N ILE A 289 -6.32 0.19 7.62
CA ILE A 289 -6.05 -1.23 7.45
C ILE A 289 -5.16 -1.46 6.23
N HIS A 290 -4.15 -2.31 6.40
CA HIS A 290 -3.32 -2.76 5.29
C HIS A 290 -3.30 -4.28 5.23
N VAL A 291 -4.16 -4.87 4.41
CA VAL A 291 -4.39 -6.30 4.21
C VAL A 291 -4.78 -6.98 5.53
N ASP A 292 -3.81 -7.52 6.27
CA ASP A 292 -3.94 -8.26 7.53
C ASP A 292 -3.54 -7.41 8.77
N ASP A 293 -2.82 -6.32 8.55
CA ASP A 293 -2.38 -5.39 9.59
C ASP A 293 -3.44 -4.31 9.86
N LEU A 294 -3.99 -4.27 11.07
CA LEU A 294 -4.91 -3.24 11.55
C LEU A 294 -4.18 -2.31 12.50
N LEU A 295 -4.10 -1.02 12.17
CA LEU A 295 -3.65 0.02 13.08
C LEU A 295 -4.85 0.63 13.79
N ILE A 296 -4.87 0.61 15.11
CA ILE A 296 -5.97 1.12 15.92
C ILE A 296 -5.48 2.34 16.70
N ALA A 297 -6.00 3.53 16.35
CA ALA A 297 -5.76 4.77 17.08
C ALA A 297 -7.03 5.17 17.83
N LEU A 298 -6.94 5.36 19.14
CA LEU A 298 -8.11 5.59 19.98
C LEU A 298 -7.81 6.40 21.25
N ASN A 299 -8.87 7.00 21.80
CA ASN A 299 -8.81 7.85 22.98
C ASN A 299 -9.08 7.13 24.32
N SER A 300 -9.22 5.79 24.32
CA SER A 300 -9.57 5.03 25.53
C SER A 300 -8.96 3.63 25.55
N LYS A 301 -8.06 3.36 26.47
CA LYS A 301 -7.46 2.01 26.65
C LYS A 301 -8.50 0.92 26.93
N ALA A 302 -9.57 1.24 27.65
CA ALA A 302 -10.61 0.28 27.96
C ALA A 302 -11.36 -0.20 26.70
N ALA A 303 -11.53 0.67 25.70
CA ALA A 303 -12.19 0.33 24.45
C ALA A 303 -11.36 -0.61 23.55
N ILE A 304 -10.04 -0.64 23.70
CA ILE A 304 -9.15 -1.55 22.95
C ILE A 304 -9.54 -3.01 23.18
N GLN A 305 -9.70 -3.39 24.45
CA GLN A 305 -9.99 -4.79 24.80
C GLN A 305 -11.36 -5.22 24.26
N HIS A 306 -12.33 -4.30 24.24
CA HIS A 306 -13.65 -4.58 23.66
C HIS A 306 -13.56 -4.84 22.15
N VAL A 307 -12.89 -3.95 21.41
CA VAL A 307 -12.70 -4.12 19.96
C VAL A 307 -11.93 -5.41 19.64
N LYS A 308 -10.87 -5.73 20.38
CA LYS A 308 -10.13 -6.99 20.21
C LYS A 308 -10.98 -8.21 20.50
N SER A 309 -11.80 -8.17 21.56
CA SER A 309 -12.71 -9.26 21.90
C SER A 309 -13.75 -9.49 20.80
N ASP A 310 -14.33 -8.41 20.26
CA ASP A 310 -15.30 -8.50 19.17
C ASP A 310 -14.66 -9.07 17.89
N LEU A 311 -13.47 -8.59 17.52
CA LEU A 311 -12.71 -9.13 16.39
C LEU A 311 -12.31 -10.60 16.59
N ALA A 312 -11.91 -10.98 17.81
CA ALA A 312 -11.53 -12.36 18.16
C ALA A 312 -12.70 -13.35 18.05
N GLY A 313 -13.94 -12.85 18.17
CA GLY A 313 -15.14 -13.65 17.91
C GLY A 313 -15.31 -14.06 16.44
N HIS A 314 -14.63 -13.39 15.52
CA HIS A 314 -14.74 -13.60 14.08
C HIS A 314 -13.46 -14.07 13.41
N PHE A 315 -12.30 -13.68 13.95
CA PHE A 315 -10.98 -13.95 13.36
C PHE A 315 -9.99 -14.45 14.41
N LYS A 316 -9.04 -15.26 13.97
CA LYS A 316 -7.89 -15.62 14.80
C LYS A 316 -6.91 -14.45 14.79
N LEU A 317 -6.81 -13.75 15.92
CA LEU A 317 -5.94 -12.59 16.08
C LEU A 317 -4.56 -13.01 16.57
N HIS A 318 -3.56 -12.27 16.10
CA HIS A 318 -2.23 -12.24 16.73
C HIS A 318 -2.05 -10.85 17.37
N GLU A 319 -2.22 -10.79 18.69
CA GLU A 319 -2.09 -9.55 19.44
C GLU A 319 -0.63 -9.14 19.53
N GLN A 320 -0.32 -7.94 19.05
CA GLN A 320 1.04 -7.39 19.10
C GLN A 320 1.23 -6.39 20.25
N GLY A 321 0.11 -6.03 20.94
CA GLY A 321 0.10 -4.99 21.99
C GLY A 321 0.27 -3.58 21.42
N PRO A 322 0.90 -2.65 22.17
CA PRO A 322 1.18 -1.31 21.68
C PRO A 322 1.95 -1.35 20.37
N THR A 323 1.56 -0.53 19.40
CA THR A 323 2.14 -0.52 18.07
C THR A 323 3.61 -0.13 18.10
N THR A 324 4.49 -1.07 17.78
CA THR A 324 5.94 -0.82 17.64
C THR A 324 6.41 -0.83 16.20
N SER A 325 5.64 -1.43 15.31
CA SER A 325 5.94 -1.46 13.89
C SER A 325 4.69 -1.73 13.06
N ILE A 326 4.65 -1.19 11.84
CA ILE A 326 3.66 -1.50 10.82
C ILE A 326 4.32 -1.41 9.45
N LEU A 327 4.05 -2.36 8.55
CA LEU A 327 4.61 -2.37 7.19
C LEU A 327 6.14 -2.24 7.15
N GLY A 328 6.87 -2.81 8.10
CA GLY A 328 8.33 -2.66 8.18
C GLY A 328 8.82 -1.26 8.57
N ILE A 329 7.92 -0.40 9.04
CA ILE A 329 8.21 0.92 9.62
C ILE A 329 8.19 0.79 11.12
N LYS A 330 9.28 1.15 11.79
CA LYS A 330 9.34 1.23 13.25
C LYS A 330 8.56 2.46 13.71
N ILE A 331 7.70 2.27 14.72
CA ILE A 331 6.89 3.31 15.36
C ILE A 331 7.33 3.45 16.81
N GLU A 332 7.63 4.66 17.23
CA GLU A 332 7.95 4.97 18.62
C GLU A 332 7.02 6.09 19.08
N CYS A 333 6.23 5.81 20.11
CA CYS A 333 5.31 6.75 20.73
C CYS A 333 5.91 7.26 22.05
N ASP A 334 5.91 8.55 22.24
CA ASP A 334 6.28 9.21 23.49
C ASP A 334 5.12 10.09 23.96
N HIS A 335 4.35 9.58 24.90
CA HIS A 335 3.20 10.28 25.48
C HIS A 335 3.63 11.51 26.31
N ALA A 336 4.85 11.51 26.86
CA ALA A 336 5.33 12.64 27.65
C ALA A 336 5.54 13.90 26.79
N THR A 337 5.96 13.71 25.55
CA THR A 337 6.17 14.80 24.58
C THR A 337 5.08 14.88 23.50
N CYS A 338 4.07 14.01 23.56
CA CYS A 338 3.01 13.86 22.54
C CYS A 338 3.64 13.75 21.13
N THR A 339 4.61 12.84 20.97
CA THR A 339 5.30 12.62 19.69
C THR A 339 5.19 11.18 19.24
N ILE A 340 5.04 11.01 17.93
CA ILE A 340 5.14 9.71 17.25
C ILE A 340 6.21 9.81 16.17
N SER A 341 7.19 8.92 16.20
CA SER A 341 8.25 8.88 15.22
C SER A 341 8.21 7.61 14.37
N LEU A 342 8.45 7.77 13.07
CA LEU A 342 8.50 6.71 12.08
C LEU A 342 9.93 6.55 11.54
N SER A 343 10.47 5.35 11.53
CA SER A 343 11.82 5.10 11.03
C SER A 343 12.00 3.70 10.45
N GLN A 344 13.06 3.50 9.67
CA GLN A 344 13.37 2.20 9.06
C GLN A 344 14.88 1.87 9.16
N PRO A 345 15.51 1.98 10.34
CA PRO A 345 16.97 1.82 10.46
C PRO A 345 17.44 0.43 10.05
N GLY A 346 16.75 -0.64 10.44
CA GLY A 346 17.09 -2.01 10.05
C GLY A 346 17.00 -2.24 8.54
N TYR A 347 16.00 -1.65 7.88
CA TYR A 347 15.88 -1.74 6.43
C TYR A 347 16.99 -0.96 5.70
N VAL A 348 17.32 0.25 6.16
CA VAL A 348 18.47 1.01 5.63
C VAL A 348 19.75 0.21 5.79
N GLN A 349 19.99 -0.37 6.97
CA GLN A 349 21.19 -1.17 7.23
C GLN A 349 21.25 -2.39 6.30
N SER A 350 20.16 -3.11 6.09
CA SER A 350 20.10 -4.27 5.18
C SER A 350 20.43 -3.89 3.73
N ILE A 351 20.01 -2.69 3.28
CA ILE A 351 20.38 -2.19 1.95
C ILE A 351 21.87 -1.92 1.89
N LEU A 352 22.43 -1.23 2.88
CA LEU A 352 23.86 -0.90 2.91
C LEU A 352 24.73 -2.17 2.90
N GLU A 353 24.37 -3.18 3.66
CA GLU A 353 25.04 -4.48 3.70
C GLU A 353 24.97 -5.19 2.35
N GLN A 354 23.78 -5.29 1.78
CA GLN A 354 23.57 -5.99 0.51
C GLN A 354 24.37 -5.38 -0.65
N PHE A 355 24.51 -4.06 -0.68
CA PHE A 355 25.26 -3.36 -1.73
C PHE A 355 26.72 -3.07 -1.36
N GLY A 356 27.23 -3.66 -0.25
CA GLY A 356 28.63 -3.50 0.19
C GLY A 356 28.99 -2.06 0.56
N MET A 357 28.05 -1.33 1.18
CA MET A 357 28.18 0.11 1.49
C MET A 357 28.14 0.41 3.00
N SER A 358 28.29 -0.61 3.86
CA SER A 358 28.24 -0.46 5.31
C SER A 358 29.34 0.47 5.85
N ASP A 359 30.52 0.47 5.23
CA ASP A 359 31.69 1.24 5.66
C ASP A 359 32.00 2.43 4.75
N CYS A 360 31.06 2.83 3.89
CA CYS A 360 31.26 3.95 2.99
C CYS A 360 31.27 5.30 3.74
N ASN A 361 32.00 6.27 3.20
CA ASN A 361 31.97 7.63 3.71
C ASN A 361 30.60 8.27 3.48
N PRO A 362 29.98 8.88 4.51
CA PRO A 362 28.67 9.49 4.37
C PRO A 362 28.69 10.76 3.52
N SER A 363 27.59 11.02 2.80
CA SER A 363 27.33 12.27 2.10
C SER A 363 26.29 13.11 2.84
N LEU A 364 26.42 14.44 2.79
CA LEU A 364 25.45 15.36 3.42
C LEU A 364 24.15 15.51 2.62
N THR A 365 24.17 15.21 1.30
CA THR A 365 23.02 15.33 0.41
C THR A 365 22.91 14.08 -0.47
N PRO A 366 21.67 13.64 -0.80
CA PRO A 366 21.46 12.43 -1.61
C PRO A 366 21.81 12.63 -3.09
N MET A 367 21.89 13.87 -3.57
CA MET A 367 22.27 14.22 -4.94
C MET A 367 23.16 15.48 -4.93
N ASP A 368 24.08 15.56 -5.89
CA ASP A 368 24.89 16.76 -6.09
C ASP A 368 24.06 17.87 -6.74
N GLU A 369 24.20 19.10 -6.26
CA GLU A 369 23.42 20.24 -6.76
C GLU A 369 23.67 20.55 -8.24
N ASN A 370 24.85 20.19 -8.75
CA ASN A 370 25.25 20.41 -10.15
C ASN A 370 24.98 19.19 -11.04
N GLN A 371 24.58 18.05 -10.48
CA GLN A 371 24.40 16.82 -11.25
C GLN A 371 23.06 16.84 -12.01
N LYS A 372 23.14 16.77 -13.34
CA LYS A 372 21.98 16.58 -14.23
C LYS A 372 22.09 15.22 -14.91
N LEU A 373 21.17 14.33 -14.60
CA LEU A 373 21.06 13.00 -15.23
C LEU A 373 20.19 13.08 -16.48
N SER A 374 20.56 12.33 -17.52
CA SER A 374 19.90 12.33 -18.81
C SER A 374 19.96 10.95 -19.45
N ALA A 375 18.98 10.62 -20.28
CA ALA A 375 18.95 9.40 -21.08
C ALA A 375 20.14 9.27 -22.05
N ARG A 376 20.80 10.39 -22.37
CA ARG A 376 22.04 10.39 -23.17
C ARG A 376 23.23 9.72 -22.46
N MET A 377 23.12 9.51 -21.14
CA MET A 377 24.12 8.79 -20.32
C MET A 377 23.84 7.28 -20.25
N SER A 378 22.75 6.82 -20.90
CA SER A 378 22.42 5.41 -21.02
C SER A 378 23.29 4.75 -22.12
N PRO A 379 23.62 3.46 -21.98
CA PRO A 379 24.41 2.76 -22.99
C PRO A 379 23.60 2.60 -24.30
N ASP A 380 24.24 2.87 -25.42
CA ASP A 380 23.69 2.79 -26.78
C ASP A 380 24.15 1.54 -27.55
N THR A 381 25.18 0.84 -27.02
CA THR A 381 25.69 -0.40 -27.63
C THR A 381 25.29 -1.64 -26.82
N PRO A 382 25.11 -2.81 -27.48
CA PRO A 382 24.80 -4.06 -26.78
C PRO A 382 25.87 -4.47 -25.75
N GLU A 383 27.15 -4.18 -26.03
CA GLU A 383 28.28 -4.49 -25.16
C GLU A 383 28.17 -3.68 -23.86
N ALA A 384 27.99 -2.37 -23.96
CA ALA A 384 27.83 -1.49 -22.81
C ALA A 384 26.53 -1.81 -22.00
N GLN A 385 25.45 -2.20 -22.68
CA GLN A 385 24.23 -2.71 -22.01
C GLN A 385 24.50 -4.01 -21.26
N SER A 386 25.34 -4.89 -21.83
CA SER A 386 25.70 -6.15 -21.18
C SER A 386 26.56 -5.92 -19.94
N GLU A 387 27.49 -4.96 -19.97
CA GLU A 387 28.29 -4.57 -18.79
C GLU A 387 27.39 -4.04 -17.66
N MET A 388 26.37 -3.28 -17.99
CA MET A 388 25.42 -2.74 -17.00
C MET A 388 24.57 -3.81 -16.30
N LYS A 389 24.42 -5.01 -16.89
CA LYS A 389 23.72 -6.14 -16.22
C LYS A 389 24.43 -6.63 -14.96
N ALA A 390 25.74 -6.36 -14.81
CA ALA A 390 26.49 -6.68 -13.60
C ALA A 390 26.08 -5.79 -12.40
N TYR A 391 25.40 -4.68 -12.65
CA TYR A 391 24.95 -3.76 -11.61
C TYR A 391 23.45 -3.97 -11.32
N PRO A 392 23.07 -4.29 -10.08
CA PRO A 392 21.66 -4.56 -9.71
C PRO A 392 20.87 -3.24 -9.53
N TYR A 393 20.86 -2.39 -10.59
CA TYR A 393 20.29 -1.05 -10.54
C TYR A 393 18.80 -1.05 -10.21
N ARG A 394 18.00 -1.89 -10.94
CA ARG A 394 16.55 -1.98 -10.75
C ARG A 394 16.20 -2.39 -9.33
N GLU A 395 16.94 -3.33 -8.77
CA GLU A 395 16.74 -3.79 -7.40
C GLU A 395 17.01 -2.68 -6.39
N LEU A 396 18.15 -1.96 -6.54
CA LEU A 396 18.48 -0.83 -5.68
C LEU A 396 17.41 0.25 -5.74
N ILE A 397 16.98 0.65 -6.95
CA ILE A 397 15.96 1.69 -7.10
C ILE A 397 14.64 1.26 -6.46
N GLY A 398 14.21 0.00 -6.59
CA GLY A 398 13.02 -0.52 -5.92
C GLY A 398 13.09 -0.39 -4.40
N LYS A 399 14.24 -0.71 -3.79
CA LYS A 399 14.46 -0.56 -2.34
C LYS A 399 14.46 0.92 -1.89
N LEU A 400 15.12 1.79 -2.64
CA LEU A 400 15.14 3.23 -2.36
C LEU A 400 13.76 3.86 -2.53
N LEU A 401 12.97 3.40 -3.50
CA LEU A 401 11.60 3.87 -3.71
C LEU A 401 10.71 3.57 -2.51
N TYR A 402 10.82 2.38 -1.94
CA TYR A 402 10.09 2.03 -0.73
C TYR A 402 10.43 2.98 0.43
N LEU A 403 11.71 3.25 0.69
CA LEU A 403 12.14 4.23 1.69
C LEU A 403 11.56 5.63 1.42
N ALA A 404 11.67 6.10 0.17
CA ALA A 404 11.22 7.42 -0.25
C ALA A 404 9.71 7.63 -0.05
N ILE A 405 8.91 6.58 -0.22
CA ILE A 405 7.46 6.64 -0.07
C ILE A 405 7.06 6.45 1.41
N ALA A 406 7.76 5.62 2.16
CA ALA A 406 7.37 5.24 3.52
C ALA A 406 7.72 6.32 4.57
N THR A 407 9.01 6.63 4.74
CA THR A 407 9.51 7.47 5.85
C THR A 407 10.56 8.51 5.45
N ARG A 408 11.04 8.48 4.20
CA ARG A 408 12.18 9.28 3.76
C ARG A 408 11.80 10.24 2.62
N PRO A 409 10.95 11.25 2.88
CA PRO A 409 10.64 12.29 1.88
C PRO A 409 11.89 12.97 1.31
N ASP A 410 12.95 13.10 2.07
CA ASP A 410 14.20 13.74 1.72
C ASP A 410 14.94 13.09 0.53
N ILE A 411 14.70 11.83 0.22
CA ILE A 411 15.26 11.16 -0.97
C ILE A 411 14.26 11.06 -2.13
N ALA A 412 13.01 11.53 -1.97
CA ALA A 412 11.95 11.29 -2.96
C ALA A 412 12.28 11.89 -4.34
N TYR A 413 12.89 13.07 -4.40
CA TYR A 413 13.28 13.68 -5.66
C TYR A 413 14.32 12.86 -6.42
N VAL A 414 15.44 12.55 -5.78
CA VAL A 414 16.54 11.82 -6.43
C VAL A 414 16.09 10.42 -6.86
N VAL A 415 15.32 9.73 -6.05
CA VAL A 415 14.76 8.41 -6.40
C VAL A 415 13.82 8.52 -7.58
N GLY A 416 12.93 9.53 -7.60
CA GLY A 416 12.05 9.82 -8.73
C GLY A 416 12.81 10.09 -10.04
N VAL A 417 13.95 10.80 -9.97
CA VAL A 417 14.85 11.02 -11.12
C VAL A 417 15.48 9.70 -11.57
N LEU A 418 16.00 8.90 -10.65
CA LEU A 418 16.64 7.62 -10.94
C LEU A 418 15.68 6.59 -11.52
N CYS A 419 14.40 6.59 -11.10
CA CYS A 419 13.36 5.73 -11.66
C CYS A 419 13.18 5.91 -13.18
N ARG A 420 13.48 7.07 -13.73
CA ARG A 420 13.33 7.35 -15.18
C ARG A 420 14.27 6.48 -16.04
N PHE A 421 15.36 5.97 -15.46
CA PHE A 421 16.40 5.24 -16.16
C PHE A 421 16.42 3.73 -15.86
N VAL A 422 15.41 3.20 -15.18
CA VAL A 422 15.34 1.78 -14.76
C VAL A 422 15.36 0.81 -15.94
N GLU A 423 14.84 1.22 -17.10
CA GLU A 423 14.80 0.38 -18.31
C GLU A 423 16.20 0.24 -18.95
N ASN A 424 16.96 1.33 -19.02
CA ASN A 424 18.30 1.36 -19.63
C ASN A 424 19.26 2.24 -18.82
N PRO A 425 19.70 1.82 -17.61
CA PRO A 425 20.60 2.61 -16.79
C PRO A 425 22.03 2.61 -17.36
N GLY A 426 22.74 3.73 -17.21
CA GLY A 426 24.18 3.81 -17.46
C GLY A 426 24.98 3.97 -16.17
N LEU A 427 26.32 3.94 -16.26
CA LEU A 427 27.21 4.05 -15.10
C LEU A 427 27.00 5.35 -14.30
N ALA A 428 26.70 6.47 -14.97
CA ALA A 428 26.39 7.73 -14.29
C ALA A 428 25.16 7.60 -13.38
N HIS A 429 24.11 6.89 -13.85
CA HIS A 429 22.91 6.62 -13.06
C HIS A 429 23.22 5.71 -11.87
N TRP A 430 24.07 4.68 -12.06
CA TRP A 430 24.51 3.82 -10.98
C TRP A 430 25.28 4.57 -9.89
N TYR A 431 26.24 5.44 -10.26
CA TYR A 431 26.99 6.24 -9.29
C TYR A 431 26.09 7.24 -8.55
N ALA A 432 25.09 7.81 -9.23
CA ALA A 432 24.10 8.66 -8.57
C ALA A 432 23.25 7.85 -7.57
N ALA A 433 22.87 6.62 -7.89
CA ALA A 433 22.17 5.73 -6.96
C ALA A 433 23.07 5.36 -5.74
N LYS A 434 24.36 5.10 -5.97
CA LYS A 434 25.33 4.87 -4.87
C LYS A 434 25.49 6.10 -3.96
N ARG A 435 25.39 7.31 -4.50
CA ARG A 435 25.42 8.53 -3.67
C ARG A 435 24.25 8.58 -2.70
N VAL A 436 23.06 8.09 -3.08
CA VAL A 436 21.94 7.96 -2.14
C VAL A 436 22.30 7.01 -0.99
N LEU A 437 23.05 5.92 -1.25
CA LEU A 437 23.51 5.01 -0.19
C LEU A 437 24.51 5.72 0.75
N TRP A 438 25.43 6.54 0.24
CA TRP A 438 26.32 7.37 1.07
C TRP A 438 25.53 8.30 1.99
N TYR A 439 24.47 8.92 1.48
CA TYR A 439 23.60 9.77 2.28
C TYR A 439 22.83 8.95 3.33
N LEU A 440 22.28 7.78 2.97
CA LEU A 440 21.59 6.89 3.89
C LEU A 440 22.51 6.37 5.00
N ARG A 441 23.79 6.10 4.70
CA ARG A 441 24.78 5.71 5.72
C ARG A 441 24.94 6.78 6.80
N GLY A 442 24.97 8.05 6.43
CA GLY A 442 25.02 9.17 7.37
C GLY A 442 23.69 9.48 8.07
N THR A 443 22.60 8.87 7.64
CA THR A 443 21.25 9.17 8.12
C THR A 443 20.43 7.90 8.43
N THR A 444 21.10 6.81 8.83
CA THR A 444 20.45 5.51 9.12
C THR A 444 19.40 5.63 10.23
N GLY A 445 19.66 6.47 11.26
CA GLY A 445 18.74 6.71 12.39
C GLY A 445 17.67 7.78 12.12
N MET A 446 17.54 8.31 10.90
CA MET A 446 16.60 9.37 10.56
C MET A 446 15.16 8.95 10.85
N LYS A 447 14.42 9.80 11.54
CA LYS A 447 13.02 9.63 11.93
C LYS A 447 12.16 10.71 11.29
N LEU A 448 10.98 10.34 10.82
CA LEU A 448 9.90 11.26 10.48
C LEU A 448 9.03 11.41 11.73
N VAL A 449 8.99 12.61 12.31
CA VAL A 449 8.39 12.88 13.61
C VAL A 449 7.12 13.69 13.45
N TYR A 450 6.06 13.24 14.10
CA TYR A 450 4.81 13.98 14.28
C TYR A 450 4.72 14.47 15.72
N SER A 451 4.28 15.71 15.88
CA SER A 451 4.07 16.33 17.19
C SER A 451 2.94 17.34 17.12
N ARG A 452 2.46 17.79 18.27
CA ARG A 452 1.41 18.78 18.35
C ARG A 452 1.80 20.06 17.59
N SER A 453 0.87 20.56 16.76
CA SER A 453 1.05 21.82 16.05
C SER A 453 0.78 23.03 16.96
N SER A 454 1.52 24.10 16.70
CA SER A 454 1.22 25.43 17.26
C SER A 454 0.19 26.20 16.41
N THR A 455 -0.13 25.71 15.20
CA THR A 455 -1.10 26.36 14.30
C THR A 455 -2.51 25.79 14.50
N PRO A 456 -3.55 26.61 14.30
CA PRO A 456 -4.94 26.16 14.38
C PRO A 456 -5.39 25.34 13.17
N ASP A 457 -4.55 25.20 12.14
CA ASP A 457 -4.89 24.49 10.92
C ASP A 457 -4.71 22.97 11.09
N LEU A 458 -5.69 22.20 10.61
CA LEU A 458 -5.63 20.74 10.67
C LEU A 458 -4.43 20.19 9.89
N PHE A 459 -4.10 20.84 8.77
CA PHE A 459 -2.94 20.54 7.95
C PHE A 459 -2.53 21.76 7.12
N THR A 460 -1.29 21.79 6.70
CA THR A 460 -0.72 22.80 5.80
C THR A 460 -0.19 22.14 4.54
N THR A 461 -0.28 22.85 3.40
CA THR A 461 0.20 22.33 2.12
C THR A 461 1.17 23.33 1.50
N TYR A 462 2.31 22.84 1.05
CA TYR A 462 3.33 23.59 0.31
C TYR A 462 3.43 23.04 -1.11
N LEU A 463 3.65 23.89 -2.08
CA LEU A 463 3.93 23.50 -3.45
C LEU A 463 5.02 24.35 -4.07
N ASP A 464 5.65 23.79 -5.11
CA ASP A 464 6.65 24.47 -5.91
C ASP A 464 6.75 23.84 -7.31
N ALA A 465 7.31 24.59 -8.29
CA ALA A 465 7.53 24.11 -9.65
C ALA A 465 8.84 24.61 -10.23
N ASP A 466 9.72 23.69 -10.67
CA ASP A 466 11.01 24.00 -11.27
C ASP A 466 10.86 24.50 -12.70
N LEU A 467 11.69 25.53 -13.03
CA LEU A 467 11.85 26.04 -14.39
C LEU A 467 13.00 25.38 -15.17
N SER A 468 13.86 24.62 -14.49
CA SER A 468 15.09 24.07 -15.09
C SER A 468 14.82 22.99 -16.13
N GLY A 469 13.63 22.40 -16.12
CA GLY A 469 13.21 21.38 -17.07
C GLY A 469 14.03 20.08 -17.01
N ASN A 470 13.41 18.99 -17.43
CA ASN A 470 14.11 17.72 -17.66
C ASN A 470 14.98 17.88 -18.92
N PRO A 471 16.29 17.56 -18.89
CA PRO A 471 17.19 17.71 -20.03
C PRO A 471 16.79 16.88 -21.26
N ASP A 472 16.00 15.84 -21.08
CA ASP A 472 15.58 14.93 -22.16
C ASP A 472 14.32 15.38 -22.89
N ASN A 473 13.38 16.10 -22.22
CA ASN A 473 12.07 16.44 -22.80
C ASN A 473 11.56 17.83 -22.41
N SER A 474 12.37 18.63 -21.73
CA SER A 474 12.04 20.01 -21.29
C SER A 474 10.78 20.13 -20.42
N ARG A 475 10.25 19.02 -19.90
CA ARG A 475 9.13 19.04 -18.98
C ARG A 475 9.59 19.46 -17.59
N LEU A 476 8.76 20.26 -16.94
CA LEU A 476 9.07 20.79 -15.61
C LEU A 476 8.68 19.78 -14.52
N THR A 477 9.37 19.86 -13.39
CA THR A 477 9.00 19.07 -12.20
C THR A 477 8.16 19.93 -11.28
N GLY A 478 7.00 19.42 -10.88
CA GLY A 478 6.17 20.00 -9.82
C GLY A 478 6.30 19.19 -8.54
N SER A 479 6.16 19.85 -7.42
CA SER A 479 6.36 19.27 -6.11
C SER A 479 5.33 19.76 -5.10
N PHE A 480 5.09 18.95 -4.06
CA PHE A 480 4.26 19.34 -2.93
C PHE A 480 4.61 18.58 -1.66
N ALA A 481 4.22 19.16 -0.54
CA ALA A 481 4.19 18.52 0.78
C ALA A 481 2.91 18.90 1.51
N VAL A 482 2.23 17.93 2.10
CA VAL A 482 1.14 18.14 3.06
C VAL A 482 1.66 17.74 4.43
N CYS A 483 1.57 18.64 5.39
CA CYS A 483 2.05 18.46 6.75
C CYS A 483 0.90 18.54 7.76
N ILE A 484 0.90 17.64 8.74
CA ILE A 484 0.06 17.68 9.94
C ILE A 484 0.99 17.88 11.12
N GLY A 485 0.70 18.85 11.97
CA GLY A 485 1.65 19.26 12.96
C GLY A 485 2.96 19.71 12.31
N ASN A 486 4.07 19.13 12.75
CA ASN A 486 5.41 19.43 12.23
C ASN A 486 5.93 18.39 11.21
N GLY A 487 5.13 17.37 10.85
CA GLY A 487 5.58 16.26 10.03
C GLY A 487 4.84 16.12 8.69
N ALA A 488 5.54 15.76 7.63
CA ALA A 488 4.94 15.50 6.32
C ALA A 488 4.16 14.19 6.34
N VAL A 489 2.88 14.24 5.91
CA VAL A 489 2.00 13.07 5.78
C VAL A 489 1.82 12.64 4.34
N GLN A 490 1.93 13.59 3.40
CA GLN A 490 1.90 13.33 1.97
C GLN A 490 2.89 14.25 1.26
N TRP A 491 3.60 13.70 0.26
CA TRP A 491 4.56 14.45 -0.55
C TRP A 491 4.65 13.87 -1.95
N GLY A 492 5.20 14.65 -2.86
CA GLY A 492 5.38 14.20 -4.23
C GLY A 492 6.34 15.08 -5.02
N SER A 493 7.00 14.42 -5.98
CA SER A 493 7.85 15.00 -7.01
C SER A 493 7.38 14.42 -8.34
N GLN A 494 6.78 15.25 -9.20
CA GLN A 494 6.16 14.76 -10.44
C GLN A 494 6.61 15.57 -11.65
N LEU A 495 6.98 14.86 -12.73
CA LEU A 495 7.18 15.51 -14.01
C LEU A 495 5.82 15.96 -14.59
N GLN A 496 5.74 17.19 -15.04
CA GLN A 496 4.50 17.71 -15.65
C GLN A 496 4.20 17.02 -17.00
N PRO A 497 2.93 16.81 -17.36
CA PRO A 497 2.57 16.10 -18.59
C PRO A 497 2.88 16.90 -19.87
N HIS A 498 3.00 18.21 -19.76
CA HIS A 498 3.29 19.15 -20.86
C HIS A 498 4.41 20.12 -20.48
N VAL A 499 4.96 20.78 -21.46
CA VAL A 499 5.92 21.86 -21.27
C VAL A 499 5.15 23.14 -20.97
N SER A 500 5.46 23.80 -19.85
CA SER A 500 4.87 25.10 -19.50
C SER A 500 5.70 26.23 -20.11
N LEU A 501 5.03 27.30 -20.51
CA LEU A 501 5.67 28.47 -21.16
C LEU A 501 6.19 29.51 -20.17
N SER A 502 5.76 29.41 -18.90
CA SER A 502 6.21 30.31 -17.82
C SER A 502 6.20 29.63 -16.45
N SER A 503 6.92 30.23 -15.47
CA SER A 503 6.88 29.79 -14.06
C SER A 503 5.45 29.84 -13.51
N THR A 504 4.73 30.91 -13.77
CA THR A 504 3.36 31.10 -13.30
C THR A 504 2.44 30.00 -13.80
N GLU A 505 2.55 29.63 -15.10
CA GLU A 505 1.78 28.53 -15.67
C GLU A 505 2.13 27.18 -15.03
N SER A 506 3.42 26.93 -14.85
CA SER A 506 3.92 25.69 -14.21
C SER A 506 3.36 25.53 -12.79
N GLU A 507 3.50 26.56 -11.97
CA GLU A 507 3.00 26.54 -10.60
C GLU A 507 1.48 26.51 -10.53
N TYR A 508 0.77 27.25 -11.40
CA TYR A 508 -0.67 27.21 -11.48
C TYR A 508 -1.20 25.81 -11.82
N THR A 509 -0.54 25.12 -12.76
CA THR A 509 -0.87 23.75 -13.13
C THR A 509 -0.67 22.79 -11.94
N ILE A 510 0.42 22.94 -11.19
CA ILE A 510 0.67 22.14 -9.99
C ILE A 510 -0.29 22.52 -8.88
N ALA A 511 -0.58 23.82 -8.67
CA ALA A 511 -1.53 24.26 -7.66
C ALA A 511 -2.92 23.63 -7.88
N SER A 512 -3.38 23.54 -9.12
CA SER A 512 -4.63 22.87 -9.44
C SER A 512 -4.60 21.37 -9.13
N LYS A 513 -3.50 20.65 -9.45
CA LYS A 513 -3.35 19.25 -9.11
C LYS A 513 -3.24 19.00 -7.61
N VAL A 514 -2.49 19.84 -6.91
CA VAL A 514 -2.30 19.74 -5.47
C VAL A 514 -3.60 20.09 -4.72
N SER A 515 -4.45 20.95 -5.29
CA SER A 515 -5.79 21.22 -4.75
C SER A 515 -6.62 19.95 -4.60
N CYS A 516 -6.50 18.97 -5.51
CA CYS A 516 -7.16 17.68 -5.38
C CYS A 516 -6.70 16.93 -4.11
N LYS A 517 -5.41 17.04 -3.76
CA LYS A 517 -4.88 16.43 -2.53
C LYS A 517 -5.37 17.14 -1.28
N VAL A 518 -5.45 18.48 -1.34
CA VAL A 518 -6.03 19.29 -0.26
C VAL A 518 -7.48 18.91 -0.02
N ILE A 519 -8.30 18.80 -1.08
CA ILE A 519 -9.71 18.42 -0.97
C ILE A 519 -9.86 16.98 -0.45
N TRP A 520 -9.04 16.04 -0.93
CA TRP A 520 -9.02 14.69 -0.39
C TRP A 520 -8.69 14.68 1.11
N MET A 521 -7.72 15.47 1.55
CA MET A 521 -7.35 15.57 2.96
C MET A 521 -8.49 16.20 3.79
N ARG A 522 -9.21 17.20 3.24
CA ARG A 522 -10.39 17.77 3.90
C ARG A 522 -11.48 16.72 4.12
N TYR A 523 -11.80 15.92 3.08
CA TYR A 523 -12.75 14.81 3.20
C TYR A 523 -12.28 13.77 4.21
N LEU A 524 -10.99 13.43 4.20
CA LEU A 524 -10.43 12.52 5.20
C LEU A 524 -10.69 13.03 6.62
N PHE A 525 -10.38 14.28 6.92
CA PHE A 525 -10.61 14.86 8.24
C PHE A 525 -12.10 14.95 8.60
N GLU A 526 -12.95 15.35 7.66
CA GLU A 526 -14.39 15.40 7.85
C GLU A 526 -14.96 14.02 8.20
N GLU A 527 -14.57 13.00 7.45
CA GLU A 527 -15.01 11.63 7.68
C GLU A 527 -14.39 11.00 8.93
N LEU A 528 -13.21 11.42 9.35
CA LEU A 528 -12.62 11.07 10.64
C LEU A 528 -13.32 11.80 11.82
N GLY A 529 -14.23 12.76 11.55
CA GLY A 529 -15.05 13.44 12.55
C GLY A 529 -14.50 14.77 13.01
N TYR A 530 -13.60 15.40 12.24
CA TYR A 530 -13.08 16.74 12.52
C TYR A 530 -13.93 17.81 11.83
N GLU A 531 -14.07 18.96 12.50
CA GLU A 531 -14.72 20.12 11.89
C GLU A 531 -13.75 20.81 10.90
N VAL A 532 -14.11 20.80 9.62
CA VAL A 532 -13.31 21.38 8.53
C VAL A 532 -13.95 22.68 8.06
N SER A 533 -14.23 23.61 8.98
CA SER A 533 -14.93 24.88 8.71
C SER A 533 -14.04 25.95 8.06
N ARG A 534 -12.71 25.92 8.32
CA ARG A 534 -11.76 26.90 7.79
C ARG A 534 -11.22 26.49 6.41
N PRO A 535 -10.91 27.47 5.52
CA PRO A 535 -10.16 27.19 4.30
C PRO A 535 -8.79 26.59 4.63
N SER A 536 -8.40 25.53 3.92
CA SER A 536 -7.10 24.91 4.10
C SER A 536 -5.99 25.72 3.42
N PRO A 537 -4.86 26.01 4.09
CA PRO A 537 -3.80 26.82 3.52
C PRO A 537 -3.00 26.05 2.46
N LEU A 538 -2.78 26.69 1.33
CA LEU A 538 -1.92 26.28 0.23
C LEU A 538 -0.84 27.34 0.01
N PHE A 539 0.39 27.02 0.36
CA PHE A 539 1.52 27.93 0.28
C PHE A 539 2.27 27.81 -1.03
N VAL A 540 2.47 28.97 -1.70
CA VAL A 540 3.23 29.12 -2.95
C VAL A 540 4.22 30.26 -2.81
N ASP A 541 5.37 30.20 -3.48
CA ASP A 541 6.35 31.28 -3.45
C ASP A 541 6.20 32.30 -4.61
N ASN A 542 5.43 31.97 -5.65
CA ASN A 542 5.18 32.86 -6.79
C ASN A 542 3.92 33.71 -6.57
N LYS A 543 4.14 35.01 -6.39
CA LYS A 543 3.06 35.98 -6.19
C LYS A 543 2.11 36.08 -7.41
N SER A 544 2.62 35.87 -8.64
CA SER A 544 1.81 35.89 -9.84
C SER A 544 0.81 34.73 -9.87
N THR A 545 1.23 33.54 -9.43
CA THR A 545 0.35 32.38 -9.29
C THR A 545 -0.79 32.68 -8.30
N ILE A 546 -0.52 33.34 -7.18
CA ILE A 546 -1.53 33.75 -6.20
C ILE A 546 -2.52 34.75 -6.83
N GLN A 547 -2.06 35.71 -7.61
CA GLN A 547 -2.94 36.66 -8.28
C GLN A 547 -3.86 35.96 -9.28
N VAL A 548 -3.32 35.06 -10.10
CA VAL A 548 -4.12 34.28 -11.06
C VAL A 548 -5.14 33.39 -10.36
N THR A 549 -4.82 32.81 -9.22
CA THR A 549 -5.77 31.95 -8.46
C THR A 549 -6.88 32.75 -7.79
N LYS A 550 -6.67 34.03 -7.45
CA LYS A 550 -7.67 34.88 -6.76
C LYS A 550 -8.53 35.70 -7.70
N HIS A 551 -8.03 36.04 -8.89
CA HIS A 551 -8.65 37.01 -9.82
C HIS A 551 -8.92 36.37 -11.17
N PRO A 552 -10.17 35.97 -11.47
CA PRO A 552 -10.55 35.37 -12.76
C PRO A 552 -10.20 36.20 -14.01
N GLU A 553 -10.17 37.54 -13.90
CA GLU A 553 -9.78 38.43 -14.99
C GLU A 553 -8.35 38.18 -15.48
N HIS A 554 -7.45 37.72 -14.65
CA HIS A 554 -6.07 37.38 -15.04
C HIS A 554 -5.95 36.06 -15.82
N GLN A 555 -7.03 35.27 -15.92
CA GLN A 555 -7.08 34.07 -16.76
C GLN A 555 -6.89 34.36 -18.26
N SER A 556 -7.10 35.60 -18.68
CA SER A 556 -6.87 36.00 -20.08
C SER A 556 -5.44 35.71 -20.56
N MET A 557 -4.46 35.72 -19.67
CA MET A 557 -3.05 35.34 -19.91
C MET A 557 -2.81 33.82 -19.94
N MET A 558 -3.78 33.04 -19.47
CA MET A 558 -3.71 31.59 -19.30
C MET A 558 -4.71 30.84 -20.20
N LYS A 559 -5.22 31.47 -21.28
CA LYS A 559 -6.25 30.89 -22.16
C LYS A 559 -5.85 29.57 -22.82
N HIS A 560 -4.55 29.34 -22.97
CA HIS A 560 -3.98 28.11 -23.51
C HIS A 560 -3.91 26.97 -22.49
N VAL A 561 -4.10 27.27 -21.20
CA VAL A 561 -4.10 26.26 -20.13
C VAL A 561 -5.41 25.51 -20.13
N HIS A 562 -5.35 24.19 -20.02
CA HIS A 562 -6.53 23.33 -20.07
C HIS A 562 -7.55 23.71 -18.98
N ARG A 563 -8.85 23.77 -19.36
CA ARG A 563 -9.94 24.21 -18.49
C ARG A 563 -10.02 23.50 -17.14
N ALA A 564 -9.59 22.23 -17.08
CA ALA A 564 -9.55 21.46 -15.84
C ALA A 564 -8.67 22.10 -14.75
N TYR A 565 -7.66 22.90 -15.14
CA TYR A 565 -6.80 23.56 -14.16
C TYR A 565 -7.45 24.81 -13.53
N HIS A 566 -8.53 25.32 -14.11
CA HIS A 566 -9.24 26.47 -13.55
C HIS A 566 -10.13 26.10 -12.35
N TRP A 567 -10.29 24.83 -12.05
CA TRP A 567 -11.03 24.34 -10.88
C TRP A 567 -10.54 24.93 -9.54
N ILE A 568 -9.26 25.27 -9.43
CA ILE A 568 -8.73 25.89 -8.21
C ILE A 568 -9.44 27.20 -7.86
N HIS A 569 -9.96 27.96 -8.85
CA HIS A 569 -10.72 29.17 -8.60
C HIS A 569 -12.01 28.89 -7.84
N ASP A 570 -12.75 27.87 -8.29
CA ASP A 570 -14.00 27.46 -7.64
C ASP A 570 -13.75 27.10 -6.17
N LEU A 571 -12.62 26.44 -5.87
CA LEU A 571 -12.24 26.08 -4.52
C LEU A 571 -11.86 27.29 -3.66
N VAL A 572 -11.20 28.28 -4.23
CA VAL A 572 -10.87 29.55 -3.53
C VAL A 572 -12.14 30.37 -3.30
N GLU A 573 -13.02 30.48 -4.30
CA GLU A 573 -14.31 31.19 -4.18
C GLU A 573 -15.23 30.54 -3.13
N GLN A 574 -15.30 29.19 -3.12
CA GLN A 574 -16.03 28.40 -2.12
C GLN A 574 -15.38 28.40 -0.74
N ARG A 575 -14.27 29.08 -0.56
CA ARG A 575 -13.48 29.12 0.70
C ARG A 575 -13.07 27.75 1.21
N GLN A 576 -12.83 26.80 0.33
CA GLN A 576 -12.27 25.51 0.69
C GLN A 576 -10.75 25.56 0.82
N ILE A 577 -10.09 26.40 0.01
CA ILE A 577 -8.65 26.61 0.01
C ILE A 577 -8.34 28.09 0.10
N VAL A 578 -7.29 28.45 0.81
CA VAL A 578 -6.69 29.78 0.79
C VAL A 578 -5.26 29.71 0.28
N VAL A 579 -5.01 30.37 -0.87
CA VAL A 579 -3.65 30.41 -1.45
C VAL A 579 -2.89 31.57 -0.83
N SER A 580 -1.74 31.27 -0.21
CA SER A 580 -0.93 32.20 0.56
C SER A 580 0.53 32.18 0.10
N HIS A 581 1.22 33.31 0.27
CA HIS A 581 2.63 33.43 -0.09
C HIS A 581 3.53 32.83 1.00
N VAL A 582 4.53 32.08 0.59
CA VAL A 582 5.67 31.69 1.41
C VAL A 582 6.97 32.11 0.72
N PRO A 583 7.97 32.68 1.43
CA PRO A 583 9.27 32.94 0.83
C PRO A 583 9.94 31.65 0.34
N GLY A 584 10.59 31.65 -0.83
CA GLY A 584 11.20 30.44 -1.42
C GLY A 584 12.32 29.81 -0.58
N ASN A 585 12.90 30.54 0.40
CA ASN A 585 13.81 30.01 1.41
C ASN A 585 13.11 29.40 2.64
N GLU A 586 11.78 29.42 2.64
CA GLU A 586 10.88 28.84 3.66
C GLU A 586 9.86 27.85 3.05
N ASN A 587 9.99 27.56 1.76
CA ASN A 587 9.15 26.61 1.05
C ASN A 587 9.79 25.21 1.06
N PRO A 588 9.38 24.27 1.95
CA PRO A 588 9.98 22.94 2.02
C PRO A 588 9.68 22.07 0.79
N ALA A 589 8.71 22.45 -0.06
CA ALA A 589 8.41 21.72 -1.29
C ALA A 589 9.60 21.75 -2.29
N ASP A 590 10.49 22.74 -2.18
CA ASP A 590 11.70 22.87 -3.03
C ASP A 590 12.63 21.64 -2.96
N ILE A 591 12.62 20.89 -1.83
CA ILE A 591 13.42 19.65 -1.66
C ILE A 591 13.00 18.52 -2.63
N PHE A 592 11.75 18.57 -3.12
CA PHE A 592 11.19 17.57 -4.04
C PHE A 592 11.31 17.97 -5.51
N MET A 593 11.91 19.13 -5.80
CA MET A 593 11.91 19.72 -7.12
C MET A 593 13.29 19.67 -7.79
N LYS A 594 14.35 19.92 -7.03
CA LYS A 594 15.74 20.02 -7.51
C LYS A 594 16.76 19.57 -6.47
N PRO A 595 18.00 19.25 -6.89
CA PRO A 595 19.09 19.07 -5.94
C PRO A 595 19.37 20.37 -5.21
N LEU A 596 19.62 20.30 -3.90
CA LEU A 596 19.87 21.44 -3.05
C LEU A 596 21.23 21.35 -2.37
N GLY A 597 21.88 22.49 -2.14
CA GLY A 597 23.04 22.58 -1.28
C GLY A 597 22.74 22.19 0.17
N SER A 598 23.74 21.68 0.88
CA SER A 598 23.58 21.02 2.19
C SER A 598 22.83 21.83 3.24
N LEU A 599 23.07 23.15 3.33
CA LEU A 599 22.42 24.02 4.32
C LEU A 599 20.91 24.13 4.07
N LYS A 600 20.50 24.42 2.82
CA LYS A 600 19.09 24.54 2.44
C LYS A 600 18.38 23.18 2.55
N PHE A 601 19.05 22.12 2.09
CA PHE A 601 18.55 20.75 2.19
C PHE A 601 18.26 20.35 3.65
N THR A 602 19.21 20.59 4.56
CA THR A 602 19.04 20.26 5.99
C THR A 602 17.91 21.07 6.63
N LYS A 603 17.77 22.35 6.28
CA LYS A 603 16.68 23.21 6.75
C LYS A 603 15.31 22.61 6.33
N PHE A 604 15.13 22.32 5.05
CA PHE A 604 13.86 21.82 4.54
C PHE A 604 13.54 20.41 5.02
N ARG A 605 14.56 19.57 5.17
CA ARG A 605 14.43 18.26 5.79
C ARG A 605 13.84 18.38 7.20
N ALA A 606 14.34 19.31 8.01
CA ALA A 606 13.80 19.56 9.36
C ALA A 606 12.37 20.11 9.33
N MET A 607 12.04 21.00 8.38
CA MET A 607 10.68 21.54 8.21
C MET A 607 9.64 20.47 7.80
N LEU A 608 10.07 19.35 7.24
CA LEU A 608 9.23 18.20 6.93
C LEU A 608 9.10 17.21 8.10
N GLY A 609 9.67 17.54 9.27
CA GLY A 609 9.62 16.70 10.46
C GLY A 609 10.70 15.61 10.50
N LEU A 610 11.73 15.69 9.66
CA LEU A 610 12.83 14.71 9.68
C LEU A 610 13.93 15.15 10.67
N SER A 611 14.24 14.28 11.62
CA SER A 611 15.31 14.44 12.62
C SER A 611 16.13 13.16 12.77
N LEU A 612 17.39 13.30 13.22
CA LEU A 612 18.27 12.19 13.60
C LEU A 612 18.04 11.75 15.03
#